data_5fa2c7e4ec65c376cd9ec4e4db0ca15b
#
_entry.id   5fa2c7e4ec65c376cd9ec4e4db0ca15b
#
_cell.length_a   1.000
_cell.length_b   1.000
_cell.length_c   1.000
_cell.angle_alpha   90.00
_cell.angle_beta   90.00
_cell.angle_gamma   90.00
#
_symmetry.space_group_name_H-M   'P 1'
#
loop_
_entity.id
_entity.type
_entity.pdbx_description
1 polymer ?
#
loop_
_entity_poly.entity_id
_entity_poly.type
_entity_poly.pdbx_seq_one_letter_code
_entity_poly.pdbx_strand_id
1 'polypeptide(L)'
;MRTMDPARVRASFDTQLTQTTAFYHTVKASLASTADLTRLSASTMISAATLWESFISDLIVAYINRDPSQFAIHLQHALNDDMSDKQKQIMNRYAPYKAPTSIDRATITSLIDNDGNNITFSSAQALKKGAKRWIIAANMTGINALSGQQMAIINLWISLRNHIAHDSDRSKGALQRAVSHGALHGTGLHRAQNAIHTPGVYLKSKHRQPIGTPRIEEILNHMQQIAASL
;
A
#
# COMPACT_ATOMS: atom_id res chain seq x y z
N MET A 1 -13.05 13.51 19.24
CA MET A 1 -12.63 12.60 18.14
C MET A 1 -11.19 12.15 18.41
N ARG A 2 -10.90 10.84 18.46
CA ARG A 2 -9.55 10.35 18.80
C ARG A 2 -8.67 10.54 17.57
N THR A 3 -7.64 11.38 17.67
CA THR A 3 -6.60 11.52 16.64
C THR A 3 -5.96 10.15 16.40
N MET A 4 -5.93 9.67 15.16
CA MET A 4 -5.23 8.45 14.81
C MET A 4 -3.73 8.67 14.97
N ASP A 5 -3.08 7.82 15.77
CA ASP A 5 -1.64 7.84 15.96
C ASP A 5 -0.98 6.87 14.98
N PRO A 6 0.04 7.28 14.18
CA PRO A 6 0.75 6.40 13.25
C PRO A 6 1.30 5.12 13.90
N ALA A 7 1.75 5.17 15.16
CA ALA A 7 2.24 3.98 15.87
C ALA A 7 1.13 2.97 16.13
N ARG A 8 -0.08 3.44 16.48
CA ARG A 8 -1.25 2.57 16.67
C ARG A 8 -1.73 1.97 15.35
N VAL A 9 -1.66 2.73 14.27
CA VAL A 9 -2.01 2.22 12.92
C VAL A 9 -1.07 1.08 12.54
N ARG A 10 0.25 1.24 12.75
CA ARG A 10 1.23 0.16 12.51
C ARG A 10 0.97 -1.07 13.37
N ALA A 11 0.74 -0.89 14.69
CA ALA A 11 0.46 -1.99 15.61
C ALA A 11 -0.83 -2.74 15.25
N SER A 12 -1.86 -2.02 14.81
CA SER A 12 -3.12 -2.64 14.35
C SER A 12 -2.90 -3.48 13.09
N PHE A 13 -2.17 -2.97 12.12
CA PHE A 13 -1.83 -3.71 10.90
C PHE A 13 -1.00 -4.95 11.21
N ASP A 14 0.04 -4.83 12.04
CA ASP A 14 0.89 -5.94 12.48
C ASP A 14 0.06 -7.06 13.12
N THR A 15 -0.85 -6.70 14.01
CA THR A 15 -1.76 -7.66 14.67
C THR A 15 -2.64 -8.38 13.65
N GLN A 16 -3.28 -7.65 12.72
CA GLN A 16 -4.18 -8.23 11.73
C GLN A 16 -3.43 -9.11 10.72
N LEU A 17 -2.23 -8.70 10.30
CA LEU A 17 -1.41 -9.48 9.38
C LEU A 17 -0.88 -10.75 10.05
N THR A 18 -0.50 -10.69 11.33
CA THR A 18 -0.11 -11.85 12.14
C THR A 18 -1.26 -12.85 12.26
N GLN A 19 -2.49 -12.38 12.52
CA GLN A 19 -3.69 -13.23 12.55
C GLN A 19 -3.96 -13.87 11.19
N THR A 20 -3.83 -13.12 10.10
CA THR A 20 -3.99 -13.64 8.73
C THR A 20 -2.95 -14.72 8.42
N THR A 21 -1.71 -14.51 8.84
CA THR A 21 -0.62 -15.48 8.68
C THR A 21 -0.86 -16.74 9.50
N ALA A 22 -1.28 -16.61 10.75
CA ALA A 22 -1.62 -17.74 11.62
C ALA A 22 -2.78 -18.55 11.05
N PHE A 23 -3.82 -17.89 10.55
CA PHE A 23 -4.95 -18.55 9.87
C PHE A 23 -4.49 -19.33 8.64
N TYR A 24 -3.64 -18.72 7.79
CA TYR A 24 -3.06 -19.41 6.64
C TYR A 24 -2.33 -20.69 7.04
N HIS A 25 -1.49 -20.66 8.08
CA HIS A 25 -0.75 -21.84 8.55
C HIS A 25 -1.67 -22.91 9.11
N THR A 26 -2.70 -22.55 9.89
CA THR A 26 -3.67 -23.48 10.45
C THR A 26 -4.44 -24.22 9.35
N VAL A 27 -4.98 -23.46 8.38
CA VAL A 27 -5.73 -24.06 7.27
C VAL A 27 -4.82 -24.89 6.37
N LYS A 28 -3.63 -24.38 6.04
CA LYS A 28 -2.62 -25.11 5.24
C LYS A 28 -2.31 -26.48 5.82
N ALA A 29 -2.19 -26.60 7.15
CA ALA A 29 -1.88 -27.86 7.81
C ALA A 29 -2.99 -28.90 7.69
N SER A 30 -4.25 -28.48 7.51
CA SER A 30 -5.40 -29.35 7.35
C SER A 30 -5.72 -29.73 5.89
N LEU A 31 -5.08 -29.07 4.90
CA LEU A 31 -5.38 -29.31 3.49
C LEU A 31 -4.57 -30.48 2.93
N ALA A 32 -5.27 -31.46 2.36
CA ALA A 32 -4.66 -32.56 1.58
C ALA A 32 -4.53 -32.22 0.10
N SER A 33 -5.37 -31.32 -0.43
CA SER A 33 -5.45 -31.00 -1.84
C SER A 33 -4.48 -29.87 -2.24
N THR A 34 -3.67 -30.13 -3.25
CA THR A 34 -2.82 -29.11 -3.88
C THR A 34 -3.63 -27.97 -4.53
N ALA A 35 -4.83 -28.26 -5.03
CA ALA A 35 -5.72 -27.27 -5.61
C ALA A 35 -6.25 -26.32 -4.52
N ASP A 36 -6.64 -26.85 -3.37
CA ASP A 36 -7.13 -26.04 -2.25
C ASP A 36 -6.02 -25.17 -1.65
N LEU A 37 -4.78 -25.68 -1.58
CA LEU A 37 -3.63 -24.86 -1.18
C LEU A 37 -3.38 -23.72 -2.19
N THR A 38 -3.61 -23.94 -3.48
CA THR A 38 -3.52 -22.89 -4.49
C THR A 38 -4.56 -21.80 -4.25
N ARG A 39 -5.82 -22.19 -3.96
CA ARG A 39 -6.91 -21.26 -3.64
C ARG A 39 -6.65 -20.52 -2.33
N LEU A 40 -6.24 -21.23 -1.29
CA LEU A 40 -5.89 -20.64 0.00
C LEU A 40 -4.81 -19.56 -0.17
N SER A 41 -3.73 -19.87 -0.90
CA SER A 41 -2.62 -18.90 -1.12
C SER A 41 -3.10 -17.66 -1.88
N ALA A 42 -3.97 -17.81 -2.87
CA ALA A 42 -4.55 -16.68 -3.60
C ALA A 42 -5.48 -15.84 -2.72
N SER A 43 -6.35 -16.47 -1.94
CA SER A 43 -7.27 -15.78 -1.02
C SER A 43 -6.52 -15.03 0.08
N THR A 44 -5.48 -15.64 0.65
CA THR A 44 -4.60 -15.00 1.65
C THR A 44 -3.92 -13.76 1.06
N MET A 45 -3.47 -13.82 -0.21
CA MET A 45 -2.87 -12.67 -0.89
C MET A 45 -3.86 -11.50 -1.02
N ILE A 46 -5.10 -11.78 -1.42
CA ILE A 46 -6.15 -10.75 -1.51
C ILE A 46 -6.40 -10.14 -0.12
N SER A 47 -6.59 -10.96 0.91
CA SER A 47 -6.85 -10.49 2.27
C SER A 47 -5.70 -9.61 2.79
N ALA A 48 -4.46 -10.05 2.64
CA ALA A 48 -3.29 -9.30 3.07
C ALA A 48 -3.11 -7.98 2.29
N ALA A 49 -3.38 -7.97 0.98
CA ALA A 49 -3.32 -6.76 0.18
C ALA A 49 -4.43 -5.76 0.54
N THR A 50 -5.64 -6.22 0.87
CA THR A 50 -6.71 -5.36 1.38
C THR A 50 -6.37 -4.75 2.74
N LEU A 51 -5.77 -5.53 3.64
CA LEU A 51 -5.23 -5.01 4.90
C LEU A 51 -4.16 -3.93 4.66
N TRP A 52 -3.27 -4.15 3.69
CA TRP A 52 -2.25 -3.18 3.31
C TRP A 52 -2.88 -1.88 2.77
N GLU A 53 -3.87 -1.95 1.90
CA GLU A 53 -4.57 -0.77 1.36
C GLU A 53 -5.21 0.05 2.48
N SER A 54 -5.90 -0.61 3.42
CA SER A 54 -6.48 0.03 4.60
C SER A 54 -5.41 0.64 5.51
N PHE A 55 -4.32 -0.10 5.75
CA PHE A 55 -3.18 0.37 6.54
C PHE A 55 -2.58 1.65 5.96
N ILE A 56 -2.30 1.69 4.66
CA ILE A 56 -1.72 2.87 4.01
C ILE A 56 -2.69 4.05 4.06
N SER A 57 -3.99 3.83 3.83
CA SER A 57 -5.01 4.87 3.96
C SER A 57 -5.03 5.47 5.37
N ASP A 58 -5.06 4.62 6.40
CA ASP A 58 -5.07 5.04 7.79
C ASP A 58 -3.77 5.74 8.20
N LEU A 59 -2.62 5.27 7.71
CA LEU A 59 -1.32 5.86 7.98
C LEU A 59 -1.19 7.27 7.40
N ILE A 60 -1.66 7.48 6.17
CA ILE A 60 -1.69 8.81 5.54
C ILE A 60 -2.58 9.76 6.37
N VAL A 61 -3.79 9.33 6.73
CA VAL A 61 -4.69 10.12 7.58
C VAL A 61 -4.05 10.45 8.93
N ALA A 62 -3.38 9.48 9.55
CA ALA A 62 -2.71 9.67 10.83
C ALA A 62 -1.57 10.70 10.74
N TYR A 63 -0.77 10.65 9.68
CA TYR A 63 0.30 11.63 9.46
C TYR A 63 -0.23 13.03 9.13
N ILE A 64 -1.30 13.15 8.33
CA ILE A 64 -1.96 14.44 8.07
C ILE A 64 -2.49 15.02 9.38
N ASN A 65 -3.12 14.21 10.24
CA ASN A 65 -3.64 14.66 11.52
C ASN A 65 -2.55 15.00 12.56
N ARG A 66 -1.37 14.39 12.44
CA ARG A 66 -0.23 14.73 13.30
C ARG A 66 0.32 16.13 12.98
N ASP A 67 0.33 16.51 11.70
CA ASP A 67 0.65 17.86 11.23
C ASP A 67 -0.06 18.12 9.89
N PRO A 68 -1.16 18.89 9.90
CA PRO A 68 -1.96 19.15 8.71
C PRO A 68 -1.41 20.27 7.80
N SER A 69 -0.29 20.89 8.15
CA SER A 69 0.22 22.09 7.46
C SER A 69 0.48 21.84 5.96
N GLN A 70 1.15 20.74 5.61
CA GLN A 70 1.43 20.40 4.22
C GLN A 70 0.14 20.08 3.43
N PHE A 71 -0.81 19.38 4.06
CA PHE A 71 -2.10 19.09 3.45
C PHE A 71 -2.90 20.38 3.19
N ALA A 72 -2.88 21.31 4.15
CA ALA A 72 -3.51 22.61 4.03
C ALA A 72 -2.93 23.44 2.88
N ILE A 73 -1.60 23.47 2.74
CA ILE A 73 -0.90 24.12 1.61
C ILE A 73 -1.35 23.49 0.29
N HIS A 74 -1.42 22.16 0.21
CA HIS A 74 -1.88 21.48 -0.99
C HIS A 74 -3.32 21.83 -1.37
N LEU A 75 -4.23 21.88 -0.38
CA LEU A 75 -5.61 22.30 -0.60
C LEU A 75 -5.70 23.76 -1.08
N GLN A 76 -4.93 24.65 -0.46
CA GLN A 76 -4.87 26.06 -0.87
C GLN A 76 -4.39 26.21 -2.33
N HIS A 77 -3.38 25.44 -2.73
CA HIS A 77 -2.92 25.42 -4.11
C HIS A 77 -4.01 24.92 -5.06
N ALA A 78 -4.68 23.81 -4.73
CA ALA A 78 -5.75 23.26 -5.55
C ALA A 78 -6.94 24.26 -5.70
N LEU A 79 -7.30 24.97 -4.63
CA LEU A 79 -8.32 26.01 -4.68
C LEU A 79 -7.90 27.22 -5.52
N ASN A 80 -6.62 27.50 -5.62
CA ASN A 80 -6.08 28.65 -6.35
C ASN A 80 -5.70 28.33 -7.80
N ASP A 81 -5.67 27.06 -8.20
CA ASP A 81 -5.15 26.68 -9.54
C ASP A 81 -5.89 27.36 -10.69
N ASP A 82 -7.21 27.59 -10.54
CA ASP A 82 -8.05 28.28 -11.54
C ASP A 82 -8.15 29.80 -11.33
N MET A 83 -7.45 30.37 -10.34
CA MET A 83 -7.53 31.79 -10.02
C MET A 83 -6.39 32.58 -10.69
N SER A 84 -6.72 33.79 -11.18
CA SER A 84 -5.70 34.76 -11.60
C SER A 84 -4.91 35.28 -10.39
N ASP A 85 -3.69 35.81 -10.61
CA ASP A 85 -2.84 36.33 -9.53
C ASP A 85 -3.52 37.44 -8.72
N LYS A 86 -4.33 38.27 -9.37
CA LYS A 86 -5.13 39.31 -8.70
C LYS A 86 -6.20 38.72 -7.77
N GLN A 87 -6.87 37.65 -8.19
CA GLN A 87 -7.84 36.94 -7.37
C GLN A 87 -7.16 36.26 -6.18
N LYS A 88 -5.98 35.62 -6.37
CA LYS A 88 -5.18 35.04 -5.30
C LYS A 88 -4.80 36.08 -4.24
N GLN A 89 -4.35 37.27 -4.66
CA GLN A 89 -4.04 38.37 -3.75
C GLN A 89 -5.27 38.84 -2.94
N ILE A 90 -6.43 38.97 -3.58
CA ILE A 90 -7.68 39.33 -2.93
C ILE A 90 -8.09 38.25 -1.92
N MET A 91 -8.09 36.97 -2.30
CA MET A 91 -8.41 35.85 -1.43
C MET A 91 -7.51 35.81 -0.20
N ASN A 92 -6.19 35.91 -0.39
CA ASN A 92 -5.24 35.90 0.70
C ASN A 92 -5.43 37.08 1.67
N ARG A 93 -5.91 38.23 1.18
CA ARG A 93 -6.15 39.42 1.99
C ARG A 93 -7.46 39.35 2.79
N TYR A 94 -8.54 38.83 2.20
CA TYR A 94 -9.88 38.92 2.77
C TYR A 94 -10.42 37.58 3.29
N ALA A 95 -9.89 36.46 2.82
CA ALA A 95 -10.27 35.11 3.24
C ALA A 95 -9.03 34.23 3.39
N PRO A 96 -8.11 34.58 4.30
CA PRO A 96 -6.89 33.79 4.47
C PRO A 96 -7.26 32.37 4.90
N TYR A 97 -6.72 31.38 4.18
CA TYR A 97 -6.93 29.98 4.54
C TYR A 97 -6.29 29.69 5.91
N LYS A 98 -7.12 29.27 6.84
CA LYS A 98 -6.66 28.83 8.16
C LYS A 98 -6.61 27.32 8.20
N ALA A 99 -5.42 26.77 8.32
CA ALA A 99 -5.25 25.34 8.46
C ALA A 99 -5.99 24.82 9.70
N PRO A 100 -6.84 23.80 9.59
CA PRO A 100 -7.46 23.19 10.77
C PRO A 100 -6.39 22.45 11.59
N THR A 101 -6.60 22.38 12.90
CA THR A 101 -5.70 21.64 13.82
C THR A 101 -5.87 20.12 13.74
N SER A 102 -7.01 19.66 13.25
CA SER A 102 -7.27 18.25 12.95
C SER A 102 -8.37 18.16 11.89
N ILE A 103 -8.30 17.13 11.06
CA ILE A 103 -9.28 16.86 9.99
C ILE A 103 -9.76 15.42 10.17
N ASP A 104 -11.06 15.19 10.14
CA ASP A 104 -11.59 13.83 10.25
C ASP A 104 -11.25 12.99 9.00
N ARG A 105 -11.23 11.65 9.18
CA ARG A 105 -10.88 10.71 8.12
C ARG A 105 -11.75 10.88 6.87
N ALA A 106 -13.07 11.00 7.06
CA ALA A 106 -14.01 11.09 5.93
C ALA A 106 -13.71 12.33 5.08
N THR A 107 -13.47 13.47 5.72
CA THR A 107 -13.09 14.71 5.05
C THR A 107 -11.76 14.57 4.29
N ILE A 108 -10.71 14.01 4.92
CA ILE A 108 -9.43 13.78 4.24
C ILE A 108 -9.62 12.86 3.03
N THR A 109 -10.34 11.75 3.20
CA THR A 109 -10.55 10.78 2.13
C THR A 109 -11.31 11.41 0.96
N SER A 110 -12.40 12.13 1.23
CA SER A 110 -13.18 12.81 0.19
C SER A 110 -12.41 13.91 -0.55
N LEU A 111 -11.45 14.56 0.12
CA LEU A 111 -10.60 15.59 -0.51
C LEU A 111 -9.48 14.99 -1.38
N ILE A 112 -9.10 13.76 -1.12
CA ILE A 112 -8.05 13.04 -1.87
C ILE A 112 -8.66 12.19 -2.99
N ASP A 113 -9.79 11.57 -2.73
CA ASP A 113 -10.52 10.70 -3.62
C ASP A 113 -11.97 11.17 -3.70
N ASN A 114 -12.41 11.63 -4.88
CA ASN A 114 -13.75 12.17 -5.09
C ASN A 114 -14.86 11.16 -4.76
N ASP A 115 -14.59 9.86 -4.90
CA ASP A 115 -15.53 8.80 -4.54
C ASP A 115 -15.54 8.50 -3.03
N GLY A 116 -14.60 9.07 -2.26
CA GLY A 116 -14.58 9.07 -0.81
C GLY A 116 -14.38 7.72 -0.14
N ASN A 117 -13.88 6.70 -0.85
CA ASN A 117 -13.80 5.33 -0.34
C ASN A 117 -12.53 5.08 0.47
N ASN A 118 -11.37 5.05 -0.19
CA ASN A 118 -10.08 4.79 0.44
C ASN A 118 -8.95 5.47 -0.35
N ILE A 119 -7.90 5.89 0.36
CA ILE A 119 -6.68 6.39 -0.27
C ILE A 119 -5.88 5.19 -0.77
N THR A 120 -5.96 4.89 -2.07
CA THR A 120 -5.27 3.77 -2.69
C THR A 120 -4.16 4.24 -3.63
N PHE A 121 -3.16 3.39 -3.82
CA PHE A 121 -2.03 3.67 -4.71
C PHE A 121 -1.77 2.51 -5.65
N SER A 122 -1.66 2.80 -6.92
CA SER A 122 -1.39 1.81 -7.97
C SER A 122 0.04 1.27 -7.96
N SER A 123 0.95 1.89 -7.21
CA SER A 123 2.36 1.50 -7.08
C SER A 123 3.03 2.16 -5.88
N ALA A 124 4.20 1.65 -5.48
CA ALA A 124 5.03 2.27 -4.45
C ALA A 124 5.50 3.68 -4.83
N GLN A 125 5.72 3.94 -6.11
CA GLN A 125 6.07 5.27 -6.62
C GLN A 125 4.89 6.24 -6.47
N ALA A 126 3.67 5.78 -6.77
CA ALA A 126 2.44 6.56 -6.57
C ALA A 126 2.24 6.88 -5.07
N LEU A 127 2.50 5.92 -4.18
CA LEU A 127 2.48 6.14 -2.72
C LEU A 127 3.47 7.26 -2.33
N LYS A 128 4.74 7.18 -2.74
CA LYS A 128 5.74 8.22 -2.42
C LYS A 128 5.32 9.59 -2.95
N LYS A 129 4.82 9.65 -4.19
CA LYS A 129 4.37 10.90 -4.82
C LYS A 129 3.15 11.49 -4.10
N GLY A 130 2.16 10.66 -3.77
CA GLY A 130 0.96 11.09 -3.03
C GLY A 130 1.31 11.58 -1.63
N ALA A 131 2.03 10.77 -0.86
CA ALA A 131 2.45 11.13 0.49
C ALA A 131 3.21 12.48 0.54
N LYS A 132 4.11 12.72 -0.42
CA LYS A 132 4.85 14.00 -0.51
C LYS A 132 3.94 15.23 -0.68
N ARG A 133 2.76 15.06 -1.26
CA ARG A 133 1.80 16.17 -1.42
C ARG A 133 1.11 16.53 -0.12
N TRP A 134 0.88 15.55 0.76
CA TRP A 134 -0.04 15.68 1.88
C TRP A 134 0.65 15.65 3.25
N ILE A 135 1.86 15.08 3.33
CA ILE A 135 2.58 14.84 4.57
C ILE A 135 3.82 15.72 4.62
N ILE A 136 4.07 16.36 5.76
CA ILE A 136 5.30 17.16 5.97
C ILE A 136 6.56 16.29 5.86
N ALA A 137 7.67 16.89 5.42
CA ALA A 137 8.93 16.19 5.20
C ALA A 137 9.43 15.41 6.44
N ALA A 138 9.23 15.95 7.64
CA ALA A 138 9.62 15.32 8.90
C ALA A 138 8.92 13.97 9.15
N ASN A 139 7.68 13.81 8.66
CA ASN A 139 6.90 12.58 8.80
C ASN A 139 7.06 11.62 7.59
N MET A 140 7.86 11.99 6.59
CA MET A 140 8.09 11.21 5.36
C MET A 140 9.29 10.26 5.44
N THR A 141 10.01 10.23 6.57
CA THR A 141 11.30 9.51 6.68
C THR A 141 11.18 8.04 6.27
N GLY A 142 10.23 7.30 6.80
CA GLY A 142 10.01 5.88 6.47
C GLY A 142 9.64 5.68 5.00
N ILE A 143 8.69 6.46 4.47
CA ILE A 143 8.24 6.38 3.08
C ILE A 143 9.40 6.73 2.11
N ASN A 144 10.22 7.73 2.45
CA ASN A 144 11.37 8.13 1.65
C ASN A 144 12.49 7.08 1.67
N ALA A 145 12.67 6.38 2.79
CA ALA A 145 13.68 5.35 2.99
C ALA A 145 13.38 4.03 2.25
N LEU A 146 12.17 3.85 1.68
CA LEU A 146 11.85 2.66 0.90
C LEU A 146 12.90 2.42 -0.20
N SER A 147 13.61 1.30 -0.10
CA SER A 147 14.60 0.86 -1.07
C SER A 147 13.96 0.46 -2.41
N GLY A 148 14.77 0.37 -3.47
CA GLY A 148 14.31 -0.13 -4.77
C GLY A 148 13.74 -1.55 -4.69
N GLN A 149 14.31 -2.40 -3.84
CA GLN A 149 13.82 -3.76 -3.60
C GLN A 149 12.46 -3.75 -2.89
N GLN A 150 12.30 -2.98 -1.82
CA GLN A 150 11.02 -2.85 -1.12
C GLN A 150 9.93 -2.31 -2.04
N MET A 151 10.23 -1.29 -2.86
CA MET A 151 9.28 -0.78 -3.85
C MET A 151 8.89 -1.83 -4.89
N ALA A 152 9.83 -2.66 -5.36
CA ALA A 152 9.53 -3.74 -6.29
C ALA A 152 8.64 -4.82 -5.64
N ILE A 153 8.86 -5.15 -4.37
CA ILE A 153 8.04 -6.09 -3.61
C ILE A 153 6.62 -5.53 -3.42
N ILE A 154 6.47 -4.24 -3.07
CA ILE A 154 5.16 -3.58 -3.00
C ILE A 154 4.43 -3.68 -4.34
N ASN A 155 5.09 -3.35 -5.44
CA ASN A 155 4.51 -3.41 -6.77
C ASN A 155 4.12 -4.84 -7.17
N LEU A 156 4.87 -5.84 -6.71
CA LEU A 156 4.55 -7.25 -6.94
C LEU A 156 3.24 -7.65 -6.25
N TRP A 157 3.06 -7.37 -4.96
CA TRP A 157 1.81 -7.78 -4.31
C TRP A 157 0.59 -7.00 -4.78
N ILE A 158 0.73 -5.71 -5.16
CA ILE A 158 -0.34 -4.96 -5.82
C ILE A 158 -0.73 -5.62 -7.15
N SER A 159 0.26 -6.02 -7.95
CA SER A 159 0.02 -6.69 -9.23
C SER A 159 -0.59 -8.09 -9.07
N LEU A 160 -0.15 -8.85 -8.05
CA LEU A 160 -0.74 -10.15 -7.69
C LEU A 160 -2.22 -9.99 -7.31
N ARG A 161 -2.51 -9.07 -6.37
CA ARG A 161 -3.89 -8.80 -5.95
C ARG A 161 -4.78 -8.41 -7.14
N ASN A 162 -4.30 -7.49 -7.98
CA ASN A 162 -5.07 -7.02 -9.11
C ASN A 162 -5.31 -8.13 -10.15
N HIS A 163 -4.33 -9.00 -10.40
CA HIS A 163 -4.54 -10.10 -11.34
C HIS A 163 -5.45 -11.19 -10.76
N ILE A 164 -5.33 -11.52 -9.47
CA ILE A 164 -6.24 -12.49 -8.82
C ILE A 164 -7.69 -11.97 -8.83
N ALA A 165 -7.89 -10.66 -8.62
CA ALA A 165 -9.23 -10.07 -8.55
C ALA A 165 -9.88 -9.84 -9.91
N HIS A 166 -9.11 -9.52 -10.95
CA HIS A 166 -9.67 -9.05 -12.23
C HIS A 166 -9.41 -9.99 -13.42
N ASP A 167 -8.44 -10.88 -13.33
CA ASP A 167 -8.04 -11.87 -14.36
C ASP A 167 -8.08 -11.34 -15.81
N SER A 168 -7.57 -10.11 -16.02
CA SER A 168 -7.53 -9.45 -17.33
C SER A 168 -6.13 -9.50 -17.93
N ASP A 169 -6.02 -9.39 -19.27
CA ASP A 169 -4.73 -9.31 -19.97
C ASP A 169 -3.88 -8.14 -19.48
N ARG A 170 -4.50 -7.01 -19.14
CA ARG A 170 -3.83 -5.84 -18.55
C ARG A 170 -3.21 -6.19 -17.21
N SER A 171 -3.95 -6.81 -16.31
CA SER A 171 -3.46 -7.20 -14.97
C SER A 171 -2.42 -8.31 -15.07
N LYS A 172 -2.58 -9.26 -16.00
CA LYS A 172 -1.59 -10.29 -16.30
C LYS A 172 -0.27 -9.66 -16.78
N GLY A 173 -0.33 -8.75 -17.75
CA GLY A 173 0.87 -8.05 -18.24
C GLY A 173 1.56 -7.24 -17.13
N ALA A 174 0.81 -6.60 -16.22
CA ALA A 174 1.36 -5.90 -15.06
C ALA A 174 2.07 -6.86 -14.10
N LEU A 175 1.46 -8.01 -13.78
CA LEU A 175 2.07 -9.04 -12.94
C LEU A 175 3.36 -9.60 -13.55
N GLN A 176 3.38 -9.89 -14.86
CA GLN A 176 4.57 -10.41 -15.53
C GLN A 176 5.75 -9.42 -15.45
N ARG A 177 5.50 -8.13 -15.65
CA ARG A 177 6.52 -7.08 -15.48
C ARG A 177 6.98 -6.95 -14.03
N ALA A 178 6.06 -7.00 -13.07
CA ALA A 178 6.39 -6.87 -11.66
C ALA A 178 7.26 -8.03 -11.17
N VAL A 179 6.92 -9.26 -11.51
CA VAL A 179 7.65 -10.47 -11.05
C VAL A 179 9.02 -10.62 -11.71
N SER A 180 9.22 -10.08 -12.91
CA SER A 180 10.51 -10.10 -13.62
C SER A 180 11.41 -8.90 -13.32
N HIS A 181 10.97 -8.01 -12.39
CA HIS A 181 11.75 -6.83 -12.04
C HIS A 181 13.08 -7.21 -11.38
N GLY A 182 14.19 -6.64 -11.87
CA GLY A 182 15.56 -7.00 -11.45
C GLY A 182 15.82 -6.83 -9.95
N ALA A 183 15.17 -5.85 -9.29
CA ALA A 183 15.32 -5.66 -7.85
C ALA A 183 14.74 -6.80 -6.98
N LEU A 184 14.00 -7.74 -7.56
CA LEU A 184 13.52 -8.94 -6.86
C LEU A 184 14.55 -10.08 -6.86
N HIS A 185 15.68 -9.96 -7.57
CA HIS A 185 16.74 -10.97 -7.46
C HIS A 185 17.22 -11.12 -6.02
N GLY A 186 17.46 -12.35 -5.59
CA GLY A 186 17.88 -12.67 -4.21
C GLY A 186 16.74 -12.75 -3.18
N THR A 187 15.52 -12.28 -3.48
CA THR A 187 14.37 -12.34 -2.54
C THR A 187 13.59 -13.66 -2.59
N GLY A 188 13.89 -14.54 -3.55
CA GLY A 188 13.08 -15.73 -3.81
C GLY A 188 11.77 -15.45 -4.58
N LEU A 189 11.41 -14.17 -4.79
CA LEU A 189 10.17 -13.74 -5.44
C LEU A 189 10.32 -13.55 -6.95
N HIS A 190 11.54 -13.34 -7.45
CA HIS A 190 11.79 -13.13 -8.88
C HIS A 190 11.39 -14.35 -9.73
N ARG A 191 10.79 -14.10 -10.89
CA ARG A 191 10.56 -15.06 -11.98
C ARG A 191 10.85 -14.40 -13.32
N ALA A 192 11.23 -15.21 -14.30
CA ALA A 192 11.32 -14.72 -15.67
C ALA A 192 9.94 -14.25 -16.16
N GLN A 193 9.95 -13.33 -17.11
CA GLN A 193 8.73 -12.85 -17.74
C GLN A 193 7.97 -14.04 -18.36
N ASN A 194 6.65 -14.04 -18.27
CA ASN A 194 5.75 -15.10 -18.72
C ASN A 194 5.89 -16.46 -18.01
N ALA A 195 6.65 -16.54 -16.90
CA ALA A 195 6.79 -17.77 -16.12
C ALA A 195 5.64 -18.02 -15.12
N ILE A 196 4.75 -17.06 -14.92
CA ILE A 196 3.59 -17.20 -14.03
C ILE A 196 2.31 -17.28 -14.85
N HIS A 197 1.65 -18.44 -14.80
CA HIS A 197 0.36 -18.66 -15.43
C HIS A 197 -0.80 -18.61 -14.42
N THR A 198 -0.56 -19.04 -13.19
CA THR A 198 -1.55 -19.07 -12.12
C THR A 198 -0.94 -18.45 -10.85
N PRO A 199 -1.44 -17.29 -10.39
CA PRO A 199 -0.89 -16.61 -9.21
C PRO A 199 -0.85 -17.49 -7.95
N GLY A 200 -1.92 -18.23 -7.66
CA GLY A 200 -1.96 -19.13 -6.52
C GLY A 200 -0.91 -20.25 -6.55
N VAL A 201 -0.56 -20.77 -7.74
CA VAL A 201 0.53 -21.75 -7.92
C VAL A 201 1.87 -21.10 -7.62
N TYR A 202 2.09 -19.89 -8.11
CA TYR A 202 3.29 -19.10 -7.78
C TYR A 202 3.42 -18.86 -6.28
N LEU A 203 2.34 -18.42 -5.64
CA LEU A 203 2.31 -18.08 -4.21
C LEU A 203 2.57 -19.28 -3.29
N LYS A 204 1.96 -20.44 -3.57
CA LYS A 204 2.19 -21.65 -2.77
C LYS A 204 3.55 -22.30 -3.00
N SER A 205 4.19 -22.02 -4.15
CA SER A 205 5.45 -22.65 -4.50
C SER A 205 6.61 -22.10 -3.65
N LYS A 206 7.45 -23.03 -3.22
CA LYS A 206 8.66 -22.71 -2.45
C LYS A 206 9.72 -22.14 -3.37
N HIS A 207 10.53 -21.21 -2.87
CA HIS A 207 11.74 -20.80 -3.56
C HIS A 207 12.93 -21.67 -3.15
N ARG A 208 13.98 -21.69 -3.98
CA ARG A 208 15.13 -22.56 -3.76
C ARG A 208 16.12 -22.02 -2.71
N GLN A 209 16.13 -20.70 -2.53
CA GLN A 209 16.99 -20.00 -1.56
C GLN A 209 16.29 -18.69 -1.13
N PRO A 210 16.11 -18.44 0.18
CA PRO A 210 16.34 -19.37 1.31
C PRO A 210 15.42 -20.58 1.19
N ILE A 211 15.92 -21.75 1.67
CA ILE A 211 15.33 -23.04 1.36
C ILE A 211 13.93 -23.17 1.98
N GLY A 212 12.95 -23.46 1.15
CA GLY A 212 11.73 -24.13 1.57
C GLY A 212 10.55 -23.27 1.98
N THR A 213 10.66 -21.93 1.99
CA THR A 213 9.53 -21.04 2.34
C THR A 213 8.62 -20.82 1.13
N PRO A 214 7.30 -20.98 1.26
CA PRO A 214 6.35 -20.57 0.23
C PRO A 214 6.41 -19.06 -0.02
N ARG A 215 6.24 -18.64 -1.29
CA ARG A 215 6.32 -17.20 -1.63
C ARG A 215 5.25 -16.35 -0.96
N ILE A 216 4.10 -16.90 -0.67
CA ILE A 216 3.08 -16.17 0.09
C ILE A 216 3.60 -15.80 1.49
N GLU A 217 4.26 -16.70 2.19
CA GLU A 217 4.81 -16.45 3.52
C GLU A 217 5.92 -15.39 3.46
N GLU A 218 6.76 -15.44 2.42
CA GLU A 218 7.80 -14.42 2.20
C GLU A 218 7.20 -13.03 1.92
N ILE A 219 6.13 -12.95 1.13
CA ILE A 219 5.43 -11.69 0.89
C ILE A 219 4.83 -11.15 2.20
N LEU A 220 4.18 -11.98 3.01
CA LEU A 220 3.61 -11.57 4.30
C LEU A 220 4.70 -11.03 5.24
N ASN A 221 5.85 -11.70 5.32
CA ASN A 221 7.00 -11.24 6.09
C ASN A 221 7.51 -9.87 5.60
N HIS A 222 7.64 -9.68 4.29
CA HIS A 222 8.03 -8.39 3.73
C HIS A 222 6.99 -7.30 3.99
N MET A 223 5.68 -7.60 3.92
CA MET A 223 4.64 -6.64 4.27
C MET A 223 4.78 -6.15 5.71
N GLN A 224 5.02 -7.07 6.66
CA GLN A 224 5.23 -6.76 8.06
C GLN A 224 6.46 -5.88 8.29
N GLN A 225 7.60 -6.26 7.71
CA GLN A 225 8.87 -5.52 7.81
C GLN A 225 8.75 -4.11 7.20
N ILE A 226 8.14 -3.99 6.03
CA ILE A 226 7.95 -2.70 5.37
C ILE A 226 6.99 -1.82 6.19
N ALA A 227 5.87 -2.35 6.66
CA ALA A 227 4.93 -1.59 7.48
C ALA A 227 5.55 -1.07 8.78
N ALA A 228 6.42 -1.85 9.42
CA ALA A 228 7.15 -1.43 10.62
C ALA A 228 8.11 -0.27 10.36
N SER A 229 8.61 -0.11 9.12
CA SER A 229 9.54 0.96 8.72
C SER A 229 8.85 2.25 8.27
N LEU A 230 7.56 2.20 7.96
CA LEU A 230 6.77 3.36 7.51
C LEU A 230 6.25 4.18 8.69
#